data_f8fd17f0c99f546f0456ed4b2df568fd
#
_entry.id   f8fd17f0c99f546f0456ed4b2df568fd
#
_cell.length_a   1.000
_cell.length_b   1.000
_cell.length_c   1.000
_cell.angle_alpha   90.00
_cell.angle_beta   90.00
_cell.angle_gamma   90.00
#
_symmetry.space_group_name_H-M   'P 1'
#
loop_
_entity.id
_entity.type
_entity.pdbx_description
1 polymer ?
#
loop_
_entity_poly.entity_id
_entity_poly.type
_entity_poly.pdbx_seq_one_letter_code
_entity_poly.pdbx_strand_id
1 'polypeptide(L)'
;MSNILFVLYHDFSANSAVHVHNFANQLAGFGHSVAVAIPNDEDTGSALGEQGYSVLAYRDVEGSWTRVFSNGLPPDLLHAWTPRENVRLFCEKIRALCPALLLIHLEDNEELILEANLGSSFEELARAPSMKLPGNLAHPRNYRRFIAGADGVTMIMDRLEKFVPPGIPRLILWPGADEQLFFAQGKDESFLASLGVPAENIVLCYTGNVHSANAKEVRSLYVAAAILSREGIPTTLVRAGKDYCPFLGPDEKWARTVSVDLGYVKHVDIPRVLALADFLVQPGTDDAFNEYRLPAKLPEFFAMGRPVLLPMTNVGRFVRHGEEAWVLPRMDALGIVDTIKTLRADEPSISRLSAGALSFCREHFNWRKNARTLDRFYEQMQLTQEPHGKASPVS
;
A
#
# COMPACT_ATOMS: atom_id res chain seq x y z
N MET A 1 -2.53 2.47 27.47
CA MET A 1 -3.71 1.77 26.92
C MET A 1 -4.69 2.82 26.49
N SER A 2 -5.04 2.89 25.19
CA SER A 2 -5.82 3.98 24.60
C SER A 2 -6.98 3.43 23.79
N ASN A 3 -8.05 4.22 23.67
CA ASN A 3 -9.16 3.99 22.75
C ASN A 3 -8.79 4.60 21.39
N ILE A 4 -8.60 3.77 20.37
CA ILE A 4 -8.16 4.17 19.04
C ILE A 4 -9.31 3.96 18.04
N LEU A 5 -9.70 5.01 17.33
CA LEU A 5 -10.70 4.96 16.27
C LEU A 5 -10.04 5.22 14.92
N PHE A 6 -9.87 4.18 14.11
CA PHE A 6 -9.53 4.33 12.70
C PHE A 6 -10.76 4.76 11.90
N VAL A 7 -10.56 5.61 10.91
CA VAL A 7 -11.63 6.15 10.08
C VAL A 7 -11.31 5.93 8.62
N LEU A 8 -12.03 5.03 7.95
CA LEU A 8 -11.86 4.66 6.55
C LEU A 8 -12.81 5.45 5.65
N TYR A 9 -12.37 5.84 4.45
CA TYR A 9 -13.20 6.51 3.45
C TYR A 9 -14.15 5.57 2.68
N HIS A 10 -13.92 4.26 2.78
CA HIS A 10 -14.68 3.20 2.13
C HIS A 10 -14.80 2.00 3.09
N ASP A 11 -15.55 0.98 2.71
CA ASP A 11 -15.60 -0.28 3.44
C ASP A 11 -14.31 -1.13 3.25
N PHE A 12 -14.31 -2.35 3.79
CA PHE A 12 -13.14 -3.23 3.75
C PHE A 12 -12.81 -3.81 2.36
N SER A 13 -13.52 -3.45 1.31
CA SER A 13 -13.18 -3.80 -0.07
C SER A 13 -12.06 -2.92 -0.67
N ALA A 14 -11.75 -1.78 -0.04
CA ALA A 14 -10.67 -0.88 -0.48
C ALA A 14 -9.28 -1.36 0.00
N ASN A 15 -8.23 -1.06 -0.78
CA ASN A 15 -6.85 -1.42 -0.42
C ASN A 15 -6.42 -0.82 0.93
N SER A 16 -6.80 0.41 1.24
CA SER A 16 -6.54 1.08 2.51
C SER A 16 -7.03 0.27 3.71
N ALA A 17 -8.11 -0.48 3.55
CA ALA A 17 -8.69 -1.29 4.61
C ALA A 17 -7.79 -2.47 5.01
N VAL A 18 -6.99 -3.01 4.09
CA VAL A 18 -6.00 -4.05 4.41
C VAL A 18 -4.96 -3.51 5.39
N HIS A 19 -4.51 -2.27 5.18
CA HIS A 19 -3.56 -1.62 6.08
C HIS A 19 -4.18 -1.38 7.46
N VAL A 20 -5.38 -0.79 7.49
CA VAL A 20 -6.09 -0.53 8.76
C VAL A 20 -6.41 -1.81 9.51
N HIS A 21 -6.88 -2.86 8.82
CA HIS A 21 -7.14 -4.18 9.43
C HIS A 21 -5.91 -4.72 10.17
N ASN A 22 -4.76 -4.72 9.49
CA ASN A 22 -3.54 -5.26 10.09
C ASN A 22 -3.02 -4.39 11.25
N PHE A 23 -2.99 -3.06 11.10
CA PHE A 23 -2.60 -2.17 12.20
C PHE A 23 -3.55 -2.25 13.38
N ALA A 24 -4.87 -2.29 13.15
CA ALA A 24 -5.87 -2.42 14.19
C ALA A 24 -5.70 -3.71 14.98
N ASN A 25 -5.49 -4.85 14.31
CA ASN A 25 -5.23 -6.14 14.95
C ASN A 25 -3.95 -6.12 15.80
N GLN A 26 -2.85 -5.54 15.26
CA GLN A 26 -1.59 -5.46 16.02
C GLN A 26 -1.75 -4.57 17.27
N LEU A 27 -2.39 -3.41 17.13
CA LEU A 27 -2.61 -2.48 18.24
C LEU A 27 -3.55 -3.08 19.30
N ALA A 28 -4.60 -3.79 18.90
CA ALA A 28 -5.46 -4.56 19.81
C ALA A 28 -4.64 -5.63 20.55
N GLY A 29 -3.75 -6.34 19.86
CA GLY A 29 -2.80 -7.29 20.44
C GLY A 29 -1.77 -6.66 21.40
N PHE A 30 -1.55 -5.34 21.33
CA PHE A 30 -0.73 -4.59 22.29
C PHE A 30 -1.53 -4.11 23.51
N GLY A 31 -2.85 -4.34 23.52
CA GLY A 31 -3.73 -4.04 24.63
C GLY A 31 -4.54 -2.75 24.49
N HIS A 32 -4.51 -2.09 23.30
CA HIS A 32 -5.40 -0.98 23.04
C HIS A 32 -6.84 -1.45 22.78
N SER A 33 -7.82 -0.59 23.07
CA SER A 33 -9.20 -0.78 22.62
C SER A 33 -9.35 -0.14 21.25
N VAL A 34 -9.57 -0.93 20.20
CA VAL A 34 -9.51 -0.46 18.81
C VAL A 34 -10.87 -0.63 18.14
N ALA A 35 -11.26 0.38 17.37
CA ALA A 35 -12.43 0.34 16.52
C ALA A 35 -12.11 0.91 15.13
N VAL A 36 -12.85 0.48 14.10
CA VAL A 36 -12.74 0.96 12.72
C VAL A 36 -14.10 1.46 12.27
N ALA A 37 -14.19 2.75 11.95
CA ALA A 37 -15.39 3.37 11.41
C ALA A 37 -15.37 3.38 9.88
N ILE A 38 -16.48 2.98 9.27
CA ILE A 38 -16.71 2.94 7.81
C ILE A 38 -17.94 3.76 7.43
N PRO A 39 -18.04 4.28 6.17
CA PRO A 39 -19.14 5.18 5.80
C PRO A 39 -20.51 4.50 5.64
N ASN A 40 -20.56 3.21 5.41
CA ASN A 40 -21.76 2.41 5.16
C ASN A 40 -21.92 1.27 6.15
N ASP A 41 -23.03 0.52 6.05
CA ASP A 41 -23.44 -0.50 7.03
C ASP A 41 -22.87 -1.90 6.79
N GLU A 42 -22.26 -2.10 5.64
CA GLU A 42 -21.79 -3.42 5.26
C GLU A 42 -20.49 -3.75 6.00
N ASP A 43 -20.56 -4.72 6.88
CA ASP A 43 -19.37 -5.33 7.48
C ASP A 43 -18.72 -6.27 6.47
N THR A 44 -17.81 -5.70 5.67
CA THR A 44 -16.98 -6.45 4.74
C THR A 44 -15.65 -6.90 5.36
N GLY A 45 -15.42 -6.55 6.61
CA GLY A 45 -14.15 -6.80 7.31
C GLY A 45 -13.84 -8.28 7.52
N SER A 46 -14.87 -9.11 7.66
CA SER A 46 -14.73 -10.57 7.79
C SER A 46 -13.98 -11.21 6.61
N ALA A 47 -13.99 -10.57 5.44
CA ALA A 47 -13.26 -11.03 4.26
C ALA A 47 -11.73 -10.92 4.42
N LEU A 48 -11.23 -10.12 5.36
CA LEU A 48 -9.79 -9.93 5.64
C LEU A 48 -9.26 -10.85 6.77
N GLY A 49 -10.11 -11.66 7.40
CA GLY A 49 -9.72 -12.59 8.45
C GLY A 49 -10.22 -12.20 9.86
N GLU A 50 -9.55 -12.69 10.89
CA GLU A 50 -9.92 -12.43 12.29
C GLU A 50 -9.76 -10.96 12.66
N GLN A 51 -10.70 -10.45 13.44
CA GLN A 51 -10.76 -9.07 13.91
C GLN A 51 -10.64 -9.00 15.43
N GLY A 52 -9.54 -8.42 15.90
CA GLY A 52 -9.35 -8.06 17.31
C GLY A 52 -9.91 -6.67 17.67
N TYR A 53 -10.72 -6.07 16.79
CA TYR A 53 -11.27 -4.72 16.90
C TYR A 53 -12.75 -4.70 16.54
N SER A 54 -13.46 -3.64 16.94
CA SER A 54 -14.87 -3.42 16.59
C SER A 54 -14.99 -2.71 15.24
N VAL A 55 -16.01 -3.07 14.45
CA VAL A 55 -16.38 -2.37 13.22
C VAL A 55 -17.72 -1.68 13.41
N LEU A 56 -17.85 -0.46 12.90
CA LEU A 56 -19.08 0.33 13.02
C LEU A 56 -19.26 1.28 11.82
N ALA A 57 -20.50 1.52 11.44
CA ALA A 57 -20.82 2.54 10.45
C ALA A 57 -20.74 3.95 11.05
N TYR A 58 -20.43 4.95 10.24
CA TYR A 58 -20.35 6.36 10.68
C TYR A 58 -21.62 6.83 11.43
N ARG A 59 -22.79 6.36 11.02
CA ARG A 59 -24.06 6.71 11.65
C ARG A 59 -24.21 6.13 13.06
N ASP A 60 -23.56 4.99 13.37
CA ASP A 60 -23.74 4.26 14.61
C ASP A 60 -22.82 4.75 15.75
N VAL A 61 -21.88 5.64 15.43
CA VAL A 61 -20.95 6.23 16.41
C VAL A 61 -21.62 7.33 17.25
N GLU A 62 -22.84 7.76 16.91
CA GLU A 62 -23.51 8.82 17.63
C GLU A 62 -24.07 8.34 18.97
N GLY A 63 -23.53 8.87 20.06
CA GLY A 63 -24.19 8.93 21.36
C GLY A 63 -23.86 7.84 22.36
N SER A 64 -23.15 6.76 22.03
CA SER A 64 -22.79 5.75 23.04
C SER A 64 -21.47 5.05 22.75
N TRP A 65 -20.40 5.51 23.39
CA TRP A 65 -19.08 4.89 23.32
C TRP A 65 -19.04 3.49 23.95
N THR A 66 -20.02 3.12 24.79
CA THR A 66 -20.15 1.78 25.39
C THR A 66 -20.33 0.66 24.37
N ARG A 67 -20.78 0.99 23.16
CA ARG A 67 -20.88 0.02 22.06
C ARG A 67 -19.61 -0.05 21.21
N VAL A 68 -18.74 0.94 21.34
CA VAL A 68 -17.52 1.10 20.53
C VAL A 68 -16.31 0.57 21.28
N PHE A 69 -16.14 1.01 22.53
CA PHE A 69 -15.01 0.66 23.37
C PHE A 69 -15.48 -0.02 24.66
N SER A 70 -14.77 -1.05 25.10
CA SER A 70 -15.13 -1.86 26.26
C SER A 70 -15.24 -1.08 27.57
N ASN A 71 -14.49 0.04 27.68
CA ASN A 71 -14.51 0.93 28.85
C ASN A 71 -15.62 2.00 28.79
N GLY A 72 -16.35 2.09 27.67
CA GLY A 72 -17.41 3.06 27.45
C GLY A 72 -16.96 4.52 27.30
N LEU A 73 -15.66 4.77 27.25
CA LEU A 73 -15.09 6.11 27.08
C LEU A 73 -14.92 6.48 25.60
N PRO A 74 -14.86 7.78 25.27
CA PRO A 74 -14.61 8.24 23.91
C PRO A 74 -13.21 7.84 23.40
N PRO A 75 -12.94 7.97 22.09
CA PRO A 75 -11.61 7.76 21.57
C PRO A 75 -10.62 8.77 22.12
N ASP A 76 -9.44 8.30 22.49
CA ASP A 76 -8.27 9.13 22.78
C ASP A 76 -7.63 9.61 21.46
N LEU A 77 -7.71 8.76 20.44
CA LEU A 77 -7.06 8.94 19.13
C LEU A 77 -8.03 8.67 17.99
N LEU A 78 -8.09 9.59 17.03
CA LEU A 78 -8.70 9.41 15.73
C LEU A 78 -7.58 9.25 14.71
N HIS A 79 -7.52 8.13 14.00
CA HIS A 79 -6.59 7.97 12.89
C HIS A 79 -7.37 7.96 11.56
N ALA A 80 -7.48 9.12 10.95
CA ALA A 80 -8.12 9.32 9.65
C ALA A 80 -7.28 8.67 8.55
N TRP A 81 -7.80 7.62 7.92
CA TRP A 81 -7.10 6.94 6.84
C TRP A 81 -7.51 7.53 5.51
N THR A 82 -6.69 8.42 5.02
CA THR A 82 -6.76 9.42 3.95
C THR A 82 -7.58 10.69 4.29
N PRO A 83 -7.17 11.88 3.77
CA PRO A 83 -7.83 13.15 4.05
C PRO A 83 -9.04 13.41 3.13
N ARG A 84 -9.87 12.38 2.88
CA ARG A 84 -11.04 12.47 2.01
C ARG A 84 -12.22 13.09 2.72
N GLU A 85 -13.17 13.63 1.97
CA GLU A 85 -14.20 14.54 2.51
C GLU A 85 -15.13 13.86 3.52
N ASN A 86 -15.55 12.61 3.28
CA ASN A 86 -16.38 11.88 4.24
C ASN A 86 -15.61 11.57 5.54
N VAL A 87 -14.31 11.26 5.46
CA VAL A 87 -13.43 11.06 6.62
C VAL A 87 -13.29 12.36 7.40
N ARG A 88 -13.00 13.47 6.70
CA ARG A 88 -12.89 14.78 7.31
C ARG A 88 -14.16 15.17 8.09
N LEU A 89 -15.31 15.11 7.44
CA LEU A 89 -16.60 15.44 8.04
C LEU A 89 -16.89 14.58 9.27
N PHE A 90 -16.61 13.29 9.20
CA PHE A 90 -16.77 12.39 10.32
C PHE A 90 -15.82 12.72 11.48
N CYS A 91 -14.54 12.93 11.21
CA CYS A 91 -13.56 13.29 12.25
C CYS A 91 -13.89 14.63 12.92
N GLU A 92 -14.30 15.64 12.15
CA GLU A 92 -14.72 16.93 12.70
C GLU A 92 -15.94 16.78 13.62
N LYS A 93 -16.92 15.95 13.23
CA LYS A 93 -18.07 15.63 14.06
C LYS A 93 -17.67 14.97 15.39
N ILE A 94 -16.78 13.98 15.35
CA ILE A 94 -16.33 13.30 16.57
C ILE A 94 -15.54 14.27 17.47
N ARG A 95 -14.65 15.08 16.91
CA ARG A 95 -13.89 16.08 17.69
C ARG A 95 -14.77 17.18 18.31
N ALA A 96 -15.93 17.44 17.75
CA ALA A 96 -16.91 18.32 18.39
C ALA A 96 -17.58 17.67 19.63
N LEU A 97 -17.55 16.35 19.76
CA LEU A 97 -18.13 15.60 20.88
C LEU A 97 -17.11 15.25 21.98
N CYS A 98 -15.83 15.09 21.62
CA CYS A 98 -14.79 14.70 22.55
C CYS A 98 -13.40 15.22 22.13
N PRO A 99 -12.48 15.47 23.09
CA PRO A 99 -11.14 15.98 22.82
C PRO A 99 -10.19 14.85 22.37
N ALA A 100 -10.41 14.29 21.20
CA ALA A 100 -9.54 13.27 20.64
C ALA A 100 -8.38 13.87 19.82
N LEU A 101 -7.18 13.29 19.93
CA LEU A 101 -6.06 13.57 19.03
C LEU A 101 -6.41 13.15 17.61
N LEU A 102 -6.09 13.97 16.64
CA LEU A 102 -6.29 13.67 15.23
C LEU A 102 -4.98 13.34 14.53
N LEU A 103 -4.84 12.11 14.09
CA LEU A 103 -3.79 11.71 13.15
C LEU A 103 -4.39 11.50 11.77
N ILE A 104 -3.63 11.85 10.73
CA ILE A 104 -4.06 11.66 9.34
C ILE A 104 -3.00 10.83 8.61
N HIS A 105 -3.44 9.75 7.95
CA HIS A 105 -2.58 8.95 7.08
C HIS A 105 -2.68 9.39 5.63
N LEU A 106 -1.54 9.56 4.96
CA LEU A 106 -1.46 9.89 3.54
C LEU A 106 -0.94 8.68 2.77
N GLU A 107 -1.74 8.18 1.80
CA GLU A 107 -1.38 7.01 0.97
C GLU A 107 -1.03 7.36 -0.47
N ASP A 108 -1.59 8.46 -0.97
CA ASP A 108 -1.50 8.86 -2.37
C ASP A 108 -1.43 10.39 -2.52
N ASN A 109 -1.14 10.85 -3.73
CA ASN A 109 -1.34 12.23 -4.10
C ASN A 109 -2.83 12.48 -4.38
N GLU A 110 -3.58 12.92 -3.37
CA GLU A 110 -5.03 13.17 -3.45
C GLU A 110 -5.38 14.25 -4.48
N GLU A 111 -4.47 15.16 -4.80
CA GLU A 111 -4.68 16.18 -5.84
C GLU A 111 -4.75 15.54 -7.23
N LEU A 112 -3.79 14.65 -7.56
CA LEU A 112 -3.81 13.90 -8.81
C LEU A 112 -5.00 12.94 -8.92
N ILE A 113 -5.38 12.31 -7.80
CA ILE A 113 -6.58 11.46 -7.78
C ILE A 113 -7.82 12.29 -8.13
N LEU A 114 -7.94 13.48 -7.56
CA LEU A 114 -9.05 14.37 -7.83
C LEU A 114 -9.08 14.81 -9.29
N GLU A 115 -7.94 15.25 -9.84
CA GLU A 115 -7.78 15.66 -11.24
C GLU A 115 -8.16 14.52 -12.20
N ALA A 116 -7.65 13.31 -11.93
CA ALA A 116 -7.94 12.13 -12.76
C ALA A 116 -9.43 11.74 -12.75
N ASN A 117 -10.12 11.93 -11.61
CA ASN A 117 -11.54 11.59 -11.50
C ASN A 117 -12.46 12.64 -12.13
N LEU A 118 -12.09 13.93 -12.08
CA LEU A 118 -12.96 15.02 -12.48
C LEU A 118 -12.58 15.64 -13.83
N GLY A 119 -11.41 15.31 -14.39
CA GLY A 119 -10.96 15.81 -15.68
C GLY A 119 -10.61 17.30 -15.71
N SER A 120 -10.37 17.92 -14.54
CA SER A 120 -10.02 19.33 -14.36
C SER A 120 -8.84 19.46 -13.42
N SER A 121 -8.02 20.51 -13.56
CA SER A 121 -6.89 20.71 -12.65
C SER A 121 -7.34 20.99 -11.22
N PHE A 122 -6.52 20.60 -10.26
CA PHE A 122 -6.79 20.85 -8.84
C PHE A 122 -7.04 22.34 -8.55
N GLU A 123 -6.32 23.23 -9.21
CA GLU A 123 -6.46 24.68 -9.03
C GLU A 123 -7.79 25.21 -9.55
N GLU A 124 -8.28 24.71 -10.70
CA GLU A 124 -9.60 25.05 -11.23
C GLU A 124 -10.70 24.57 -10.29
N LEU A 125 -10.57 23.31 -9.81
CA LEU A 125 -11.52 22.75 -8.84
C LEU A 125 -11.54 23.54 -7.51
N ALA A 126 -10.41 24.01 -7.05
CA ALA A 126 -10.31 24.81 -5.83
C ALA A 126 -10.97 26.21 -5.98
N ARG A 127 -10.99 26.77 -7.18
CA ARG A 127 -11.60 28.09 -7.48
C ARG A 127 -13.12 28.00 -7.75
N ALA A 128 -13.64 26.85 -8.10
CA ALA A 128 -15.05 26.67 -8.46
C ALA A 128 -15.97 27.15 -7.33
N PRO A 129 -17.03 27.95 -7.58
CA PRO A 129 -17.83 28.61 -6.54
C PRO A 129 -18.59 27.62 -5.65
N SER A 130 -19.12 26.56 -6.21
CA SER A 130 -19.69 25.43 -5.47
C SER A 130 -19.45 24.14 -6.25
N MET A 131 -19.14 23.05 -5.54
CA MET A 131 -18.91 21.75 -6.14
C MET A 131 -19.49 20.66 -5.25
N LYS A 132 -20.34 19.83 -5.84
CA LYS A 132 -20.79 18.60 -5.18
C LYS A 132 -19.81 17.49 -5.56
N LEU A 133 -19.01 17.07 -4.58
CA LEU A 133 -17.99 16.03 -4.75
C LEU A 133 -18.45 14.71 -4.16
N PRO A 134 -18.05 13.57 -4.74
CA PRO A 134 -18.14 12.29 -4.05
C PRO A 134 -17.38 12.36 -2.72
N GLY A 135 -18.00 11.84 -1.65
CA GLY A 135 -17.41 11.90 -0.31
C GLY A 135 -16.09 11.12 -0.18
N ASN A 136 -15.87 10.16 -1.06
CA ASN A 136 -14.63 9.36 -1.12
C ASN A 136 -13.49 10.03 -1.91
N LEU A 137 -13.61 11.32 -2.25
CA LEU A 137 -12.52 12.14 -2.80
C LEU A 137 -12.14 13.25 -1.82
N ALA A 138 -10.91 13.74 -1.92
CA ALA A 138 -10.45 14.88 -1.15
C ALA A 138 -11.13 16.17 -1.64
N HIS A 139 -11.63 17.01 -0.71
CA HIS A 139 -12.25 18.27 -1.09
C HIS A 139 -11.16 19.32 -1.36
N PRO A 140 -11.08 19.93 -2.57
CA PRO A 140 -9.95 20.75 -2.99
C PRO A 140 -9.66 21.97 -2.09
N ARG A 141 -10.69 22.50 -1.39
CA ARG A 141 -10.52 23.64 -0.48
C ARG A 141 -10.28 23.24 0.97
N ASN A 142 -10.73 22.05 1.38
CA ASN A 142 -10.76 21.65 2.78
C ASN A 142 -9.65 20.70 3.17
N TYR A 143 -9.18 19.83 2.25
CA TYR A 143 -8.30 18.73 2.62
C TYR A 143 -6.96 19.22 3.19
N ARG A 144 -6.37 20.29 2.61
CA ARG A 144 -5.11 20.85 3.15
C ARG A 144 -5.30 21.49 4.53
N ARG A 145 -6.47 22.12 4.77
CA ARG A 145 -6.82 22.64 6.10
C ARG A 145 -7.04 21.51 7.10
N PHE A 146 -7.62 20.40 6.65
CA PHE A 146 -7.81 19.22 7.49
C PHE A 146 -6.46 18.64 7.90
N ILE A 147 -5.52 18.47 6.96
CA ILE A 147 -4.14 18.04 7.27
C ILE A 147 -3.46 19.04 8.22
N ALA A 148 -3.62 20.35 8.00
CA ALA A 148 -3.04 21.38 8.86
C ALA A 148 -3.61 21.39 10.29
N GLY A 149 -4.79 20.84 10.50
CA GLY A 149 -5.44 20.68 11.81
C GLY A 149 -5.14 19.36 12.51
N ALA A 150 -4.26 18.53 11.95
CA ALA A 150 -3.85 17.28 12.56
C ALA A 150 -2.80 17.49 13.66
N ASP A 151 -2.87 16.69 14.70
CA ASP A 151 -1.87 16.63 15.77
C ASP A 151 -0.62 15.85 15.32
N GLY A 152 -0.79 14.93 14.35
CA GLY A 152 0.29 14.18 13.72
C GLY A 152 -0.10 13.63 12.35
N VAL A 153 0.87 13.33 11.51
CA VAL A 153 0.64 12.77 10.17
C VAL A 153 1.48 11.52 9.97
N THR A 154 0.85 10.45 9.51
CA THR A 154 1.56 9.28 9.00
C THR A 154 1.50 9.25 7.48
N MET A 155 2.53 8.74 6.82
CA MET A 155 2.65 8.77 5.36
C MET A 155 3.20 7.43 4.86
N ILE A 156 2.63 6.92 3.77
CA ILE A 156 3.15 5.68 3.18
C ILE A 156 4.49 5.91 2.46
N MET A 157 4.73 7.12 1.93
CA MET A 157 5.98 7.51 1.25
C MET A 157 6.44 8.89 1.71
N ASP A 158 7.75 9.10 1.75
CA ASP A 158 8.40 10.36 2.16
C ASP A 158 8.00 11.57 1.30
N ARG A 159 7.79 11.36 -0.02
CA ARG A 159 7.37 12.42 -0.94
C ARG A 159 6.03 13.08 -0.57
N LEU A 160 5.19 12.38 0.20
CA LEU A 160 3.94 12.94 0.71
C LEU A 160 4.17 14.05 1.75
N GLU A 161 5.38 14.18 2.28
CA GLU A 161 5.76 15.25 3.20
C GLU A 161 5.44 16.66 2.66
N LYS A 162 5.49 16.85 1.34
CA LYS A 162 5.15 18.13 0.70
C LYS A 162 3.72 18.63 1.01
N PHE A 163 2.82 17.71 1.39
CA PHE A 163 1.44 18.04 1.75
C PHE A 163 1.26 18.35 3.25
N VAL A 164 2.30 18.10 4.05
CA VAL A 164 2.28 18.28 5.51
C VAL A 164 2.87 19.65 5.87
N PRO A 165 2.10 20.53 6.53
CA PRO A 165 2.62 21.80 6.98
C PRO A 165 3.84 21.66 7.92
N PRO A 166 4.77 22.62 7.91
CA PRO A 166 5.90 22.63 8.86
C PRO A 166 5.41 22.58 10.31
N GLY A 167 6.16 21.89 11.17
CA GLY A 167 5.87 21.79 12.60
C GLY A 167 4.92 20.67 13.01
N ILE A 168 4.19 20.04 12.08
CA ILE A 168 3.38 18.87 12.40
C ILE A 168 4.30 17.64 12.49
N PRO A 169 4.28 16.89 13.61
CA PRO A 169 4.98 15.62 13.75
C PRO A 169 4.57 14.62 12.66
N ARG A 170 5.53 13.90 12.11
CA ARG A 170 5.28 13.00 10.98
C ARG A 170 6.06 11.71 11.09
N LEU A 171 5.48 10.64 10.53
CA LEU A 171 6.04 9.30 10.53
C LEU A 171 5.82 8.65 9.15
N ILE A 172 6.87 8.08 8.57
CA ILE A 172 6.71 7.16 7.44
C ILE A 172 6.24 5.83 8.01
N LEU A 173 5.09 5.34 7.54
CA LEU A 173 4.44 4.13 8.03
C LEU A 173 4.17 3.19 6.86
N TRP A 174 4.96 2.13 6.75
CA TRP A 174 4.81 1.13 5.72
C TRP A 174 3.90 -0.02 6.15
N PRO A 175 3.17 -0.65 5.19
CA PRO A 175 2.48 -1.91 5.43
C PRO A 175 3.48 -3.05 5.66
N GLY A 176 2.97 -4.20 6.02
CA GLY A 176 3.73 -5.44 6.11
C GLY A 176 3.26 -6.48 5.09
N ALA A 177 4.01 -7.58 5.00
CA ALA A 177 3.56 -8.81 4.37
C ALA A 177 2.91 -9.73 5.43
N ASP A 178 1.98 -10.56 5.02
CA ASP A 178 1.50 -11.67 5.84
C ASP A 178 2.56 -12.79 5.82
N GLU A 179 3.36 -12.88 6.88
CA GLU A 179 4.47 -13.83 6.97
C GLU A 179 4.01 -15.30 7.07
N GLN A 180 2.73 -15.55 7.38
CA GLN A 180 2.16 -16.91 7.39
C GLN A 180 1.79 -17.36 5.97
N LEU A 181 1.45 -16.41 5.11
CA LEU A 181 1.05 -16.67 3.74
C LEU A 181 2.21 -16.50 2.76
N PHE A 182 2.97 -15.41 2.88
CA PHE A 182 4.08 -15.07 2.00
C PHE A 182 5.42 -15.35 2.67
N PHE A 183 6.13 -16.36 2.18
CA PHE A 183 7.45 -16.75 2.65
C PHE A 183 8.24 -17.41 1.51
N ALA A 184 9.56 -17.47 1.68
CA ALA A 184 10.42 -18.10 0.69
C ALA A 184 10.12 -19.60 0.59
N GLN A 185 9.80 -20.04 -0.61
CA GLN A 185 9.49 -21.43 -0.94
C GLN A 185 10.10 -21.83 -2.28
N GLY A 186 10.28 -23.14 -2.48
CA GLY A 186 10.77 -23.68 -3.74
C GLY A 186 9.81 -23.41 -4.91
N LYS A 187 10.36 -23.45 -6.14
CA LYS A 187 9.57 -23.37 -7.36
C LYS A 187 8.69 -24.63 -7.48
N ASP A 188 7.39 -24.48 -7.68
CA ASP A 188 6.47 -25.60 -7.94
C ASP A 188 6.54 -25.97 -9.42
N GLU A 189 7.47 -26.88 -9.74
CA GLU A 189 7.68 -27.35 -11.12
C GLU A 189 6.46 -28.03 -11.71
N SER A 190 5.66 -28.72 -10.89
CA SER A 190 4.44 -29.36 -11.33
C SER A 190 3.37 -28.34 -11.74
N PHE A 191 3.24 -27.27 -10.97
CA PHE A 191 2.37 -26.16 -11.30
C PHE A 191 2.86 -25.42 -12.54
N LEU A 192 4.18 -25.15 -12.65
CA LEU A 192 4.78 -24.54 -13.83
C LEU A 192 4.46 -25.34 -15.10
N ALA A 193 4.68 -26.67 -15.05
CA ALA A 193 4.37 -27.59 -16.17
C ALA A 193 2.87 -27.59 -16.51
N SER A 194 1.99 -27.53 -15.50
CA SER A 194 0.53 -27.48 -15.72
C SER A 194 0.07 -26.21 -16.45
N LEU A 195 0.87 -25.14 -16.37
CA LEU A 195 0.66 -23.90 -17.10
C LEU A 195 1.24 -23.93 -18.53
N GLY A 196 1.85 -25.05 -18.94
CA GLY A 196 2.50 -25.19 -20.24
C GLY A 196 3.80 -24.41 -20.38
N VAL A 197 4.43 -24.02 -19.26
CA VAL A 197 5.70 -23.29 -19.25
C VAL A 197 6.85 -24.28 -19.17
N PRO A 198 7.80 -24.30 -20.14
CA PRO A 198 8.98 -25.15 -20.09
C PRO A 198 9.87 -24.83 -18.87
N ALA A 199 10.46 -25.85 -18.26
CA ALA A 199 11.27 -25.70 -17.04
C ALA A 199 12.52 -24.84 -17.26
N GLU A 200 13.05 -24.83 -18.49
CA GLU A 200 14.23 -24.04 -18.89
C GLU A 200 13.94 -22.55 -19.09
N ASN A 201 12.65 -22.16 -19.16
CA ASN A 201 12.31 -20.77 -19.35
C ASN A 201 12.60 -19.93 -18.11
N ILE A 202 13.15 -18.75 -18.31
CA ILE A 202 13.18 -17.72 -17.28
C ILE A 202 11.75 -17.23 -17.04
N VAL A 203 11.30 -17.27 -15.81
CA VAL A 203 9.96 -16.86 -15.42
C VAL A 203 10.00 -15.47 -14.78
N LEU A 204 9.41 -14.49 -15.46
CA LEU A 204 9.09 -13.19 -14.89
C LEU A 204 7.70 -13.25 -14.28
N CYS A 205 7.52 -12.80 -13.05
CA CYS A 205 6.20 -12.75 -12.43
C CYS A 205 5.78 -11.33 -12.08
N TYR A 206 4.49 -11.07 -12.30
CA TYR A 206 3.81 -9.84 -11.89
C TYR A 206 2.41 -10.15 -11.38
N THR A 207 2.04 -9.59 -10.22
CA THR A 207 0.67 -9.64 -9.70
C THR A 207 0.07 -8.25 -9.66
N GLY A 208 -1.11 -8.08 -10.22
CA GLY A 208 -1.83 -6.82 -10.22
C GLY A 208 -2.75 -6.62 -11.40
N ASN A 209 -3.78 -5.82 -11.15
CA ASN A 209 -4.73 -5.43 -12.18
C ASN A 209 -4.12 -4.41 -13.16
N VAL A 210 -4.63 -4.39 -14.38
CA VAL A 210 -4.27 -3.40 -15.40
C VAL A 210 -5.37 -2.34 -15.48
N HIS A 211 -4.97 -1.08 -15.28
CA HIS A 211 -5.79 0.10 -15.40
C HIS A 211 -5.13 1.08 -16.37
N SER A 212 -5.85 2.08 -16.82
CA SER A 212 -5.30 3.13 -17.70
C SER A 212 -4.02 3.79 -17.13
N ALA A 213 -3.93 3.93 -15.81
CA ALA A 213 -2.79 4.54 -15.12
C ALA A 213 -1.51 3.69 -15.16
N ASN A 214 -1.58 2.36 -15.30
CA ASN A 214 -0.41 1.46 -15.32
C ASN A 214 -0.31 0.60 -16.59
N ALA A 215 -1.20 0.77 -17.53
CA ALA A 215 -1.31 -0.04 -18.75
C ALA A 215 -0.01 -0.08 -19.55
N LYS A 216 0.63 1.07 -19.73
CA LYS A 216 1.91 1.20 -20.47
C LYS A 216 3.04 0.47 -19.74
N GLU A 217 3.08 0.59 -18.43
CA GLU A 217 4.09 -0.05 -17.59
C GLU A 217 3.97 -1.57 -17.62
N VAL A 218 2.75 -2.09 -17.45
CA VAL A 218 2.51 -3.55 -17.50
C VAL A 218 2.81 -4.10 -18.89
N ARG A 219 2.47 -3.37 -19.97
CA ARG A 219 2.83 -3.76 -21.34
C ARG A 219 4.34 -3.96 -21.50
N SER A 220 5.18 -3.17 -20.82
CA SER A 220 6.64 -3.31 -20.90
C SER A 220 7.14 -4.70 -20.49
N LEU A 221 6.43 -5.39 -19.59
CA LEU A 221 6.78 -6.77 -19.16
C LEU A 221 6.61 -7.76 -20.31
N TYR A 222 5.52 -7.66 -21.06
CA TYR A 222 5.24 -8.53 -22.21
C TYR A 222 6.24 -8.29 -23.32
N VAL A 223 6.57 -7.00 -23.57
CA VAL A 223 7.56 -6.62 -24.56
C VAL A 223 8.94 -7.15 -24.19
N ALA A 224 9.33 -7.06 -22.91
CA ALA A 224 10.60 -7.58 -22.41
C ALA A 224 10.71 -9.10 -22.60
N ALA A 225 9.70 -9.86 -22.19
CA ALA A 225 9.67 -11.31 -22.34
C ALA A 225 9.80 -11.72 -23.82
N ALA A 226 9.13 -10.98 -24.70
CA ALA A 226 9.18 -11.27 -26.13
C ALA A 226 10.53 -10.93 -26.77
N ILE A 227 11.17 -9.83 -26.39
CA ILE A 227 12.52 -9.49 -26.87
C ILE A 227 13.49 -10.57 -26.42
N LEU A 228 13.48 -10.95 -25.13
CA LEU A 228 14.37 -12.00 -24.61
C LEU A 228 14.19 -13.31 -25.37
N SER A 229 12.94 -13.75 -25.57
CA SER A 229 12.66 -15.00 -26.29
C SER A 229 13.16 -14.97 -27.76
N ARG A 230 13.00 -13.82 -28.44
CA ARG A 230 13.52 -13.61 -29.81
C ARG A 230 15.05 -13.61 -29.88
N GLU A 231 15.72 -13.18 -28.82
CA GLU A 231 17.17 -13.19 -28.72
C GLU A 231 17.74 -14.55 -28.25
N GLY A 232 16.91 -15.59 -28.19
CA GLY A 232 17.32 -16.93 -27.82
C GLY A 232 17.46 -17.14 -26.30
N ILE A 233 16.80 -16.29 -25.49
CA ILE A 233 16.67 -16.43 -24.03
C ILE A 233 15.22 -16.78 -23.74
N PRO A 234 14.83 -18.06 -23.69
CA PRO A 234 13.46 -18.47 -23.47
C PRO A 234 12.92 -17.85 -22.19
N THR A 235 11.87 -17.04 -22.30
CA THR A 235 11.33 -16.26 -21.18
C THR A 235 9.81 -16.29 -21.22
N THR A 236 9.17 -16.53 -20.08
CA THR A 236 7.72 -16.48 -19.93
C THR A 236 7.34 -15.48 -18.87
N LEU A 237 6.39 -14.60 -19.17
CA LEU A 237 5.74 -13.76 -18.19
C LEU A 237 4.52 -14.51 -17.60
N VAL A 238 4.53 -14.76 -16.29
CA VAL A 238 3.37 -15.26 -15.55
C VAL A 238 2.72 -14.09 -14.83
N ARG A 239 1.44 -13.83 -15.13
CA ARG A 239 0.72 -12.70 -14.54
C ARG A 239 -0.60 -13.13 -13.89
N ALA A 240 -0.87 -12.62 -12.68
CA ALA A 240 -2.18 -12.70 -12.05
C ALA A 240 -2.77 -11.29 -11.88
N GLY A 241 -4.05 -11.13 -12.22
CA GLY A 241 -4.79 -9.86 -12.14
C GLY A 241 -5.76 -9.67 -13.30
N LYS A 242 -6.75 -8.80 -13.10
CA LYS A 242 -7.77 -8.47 -14.10
C LYS A 242 -7.32 -7.33 -15.01
N ASP A 243 -7.83 -7.31 -16.23
CA ASP A 243 -7.64 -6.22 -17.19
C ASP A 243 -8.92 -5.36 -17.20
N TYR A 244 -8.77 -4.09 -16.79
CA TYR A 244 -9.86 -3.11 -16.82
C TYR A 244 -9.79 -2.20 -18.06
N CYS A 245 -8.74 -2.32 -18.85
CA CYS A 245 -8.60 -1.64 -20.13
C CYS A 245 -7.75 -2.46 -21.10
N PRO A 246 -7.93 -2.31 -22.43
CA PRO A 246 -6.99 -2.82 -23.43
C PRO A 246 -5.62 -2.16 -23.26
N PHE A 247 -4.52 -2.94 -23.31
CA PHE A 247 -3.18 -2.40 -23.08
C PHE A 247 -2.09 -2.96 -24.00
N LEU A 248 -2.29 -4.13 -24.60
CA LEU A 248 -1.30 -4.75 -25.49
C LEU A 248 -1.34 -4.19 -26.91
N GLY A 249 -2.51 -3.73 -27.37
CA GLY A 249 -2.68 -3.14 -28.69
C GLY A 249 -2.35 -4.12 -29.82
N PRO A 250 -1.70 -3.67 -30.93
CA PRO A 250 -1.41 -4.53 -32.07
C PRO A 250 -0.43 -5.66 -31.76
N ASP A 251 0.31 -5.57 -30.67
CA ASP A 251 1.29 -6.57 -30.25
C ASP A 251 0.68 -7.74 -29.48
N GLU A 252 -0.63 -7.71 -29.20
CA GLU A 252 -1.30 -8.69 -28.32
C GLU A 252 -1.06 -10.13 -28.75
N LYS A 253 -1.16 -10.39 -30.06
CA LYS A 253 -1.05 -11.75 -30.58
C LYS A 253 0.30 -12.40 -30.25
N TRP A 254 1.40 -11.70 -30.39
CA TRP A 254 2.72 -12.24 -30.08
C TRP A 254 3.10 -12.09 -28.59
N ALA A 255 2.63 -11.07 -27.93
CA ALA A 255 2.81 -10.92 -26.48
C ALA A 255 2.20 -12.10 -25.72
N ARG A 256 1.04 -12.58 -26.17
CA ARG A 256 0.37 -13.75 -25.59
C ARG A 256 1.12 -15.08 -25.83
N THR A 257 2.04 -15.16 -26.80
CA THR A 257 2.84 -16.37 -27.01
C THR A 257 3.96 -16.55 -25.98
N VAL A 258 4.31 -15.49 -25.25
CA VAL A 258 5.36 -15.49 -24.22
C VAL A 258 4.82 -15.18 -22.83
N SER A 259 3.50 -15.29 -22.64
CA SER A 259 2.86 -15.01 -21.36
C SER A 259 1.82 -16.06 -20.98
N VAL A 260 1.64 -16.21 -19.68
CA VAL A 260 0.53 -16.95 -19.07
C VAL A 260 -0.23 -15.96 -18.19
N ASP A 261 -1.44 -15.61 -18.62
CA ASP A 261 -2.33 -14.72 -17.88
C ASP A 261 -3.35 -15.54 -17.10
N LEU A 262 -3.22 -15.57 -15.78
CA LEU A 262 -4.06 -16.36 -14.87
C LEU A 262 -5.39 -15.67 -14.54
N GLY A 263 -5.56 -14.39 -14.94
CA GLY A 263 -6.71 -13.60 -14.54
C GLY A 263 -6.76 -13.38 -13.03
N TYR A 264 -7.97 -13.38 -12.48
CA TYR A 264 -8.14 -13.24 -11.03
C TYR A 264 -7.69 -14.52 -10.31
N VAL A 265 -6.76 -14.37 -9.40
CA VAL A 265 -6.29 -15.42 -8.48
C VAL A 265 -6.64 -14.99 -7.06
N LYS A 266 -7.14 -15.93 -6.24
CA LYS A 266 -7.42 -15.65 -4.83
C LYS A 266 -6.13 -15.28 -4.10
N HIS A 267 -6.20 -14.36 -3.14
CA HIS A 267 -5.03 -13.89 -2.41
C HIS A 267 -4.22 -15.02 -1.75
N VAL A 268 -4.90 -16.03 -1.22
CA VAL A 268 -4.29 -17.22 -0.60
C VAL A 268 -3.48 -18.09 -1.59
N ASP A 269 -3.75 -17.97 -2.88
CA ASP A 269 -3.07 -18.72 -3.95
C ASP A 269 -1.95 -17.90 -4.62
N ILE A 270 -1.86 -16.61 -4.34
CA ILE A 270 -0.82 -15.72 -4.91
C ILE A 270 0.61 -16.16 -4.59
N PRO A 271 0.94 -16.62 -3.37
CA PRO A 271 2.29 -17.08 -3.06
C PRO A 271 2.75 -18.23 -3.98
N ARG A 272 1.85 -19.12 -4.36
CA ARG A 272 2.14 -20.22 -5.29
C ARG A 272 2.51 -19.70 -6.69
N VAL A 273 1.84 -18.63 -7.14
CA VAL A 273 2.16 -17.97 -8.42
C VAL A 273 3.51 -17.26 -8.33
N LEU A 274 3.75 -16.52 -7.25
CA LEU A 274 5.01 -15.78 -7.07
C LEU A 274 6.21 -16.71 -6.90
N ALA A 275 6.02 -17.90 -6.32
CA ALA A 275 7.07 -18.91 -6.16
C ALA A 275 7.60 -19.46 -7.50
N LEU A 276 6.83 -19.32 -8.60
CA LEU A 276 7.29 -19.72 -9.94
C LEU A 276 8.38 -18.80 -10.49
N ALA A 277 8.51 -17.58 -9.95
CA ALA A 277 9.38 -16.56 -10.51
C ALA A 277 10.85 -16.87 -10.34
N ASP A 278 11.63 -16.61 -11.39
CA ASP A 278 13.06 -16.33 -11.28
C ASP A 278 13.28 -14.85 -10.93
N PHE A 279 12.40 -13.97 -11.41
CA PHE A 279 12.40 -12.54 -11.11
C PHE A 279 11.00 -12.05 -10.87
N LEU A 280 10.78 -11.36 -9.75
CA LEU A 280 9.56 -10.59 -9.46
C LEU A 280 9.75 -9.18 -9.97
N VAL A 281 8.84 -8.70 -10.81
CA VAL A 281 9.04 -7.45 -11.53
C VAL A 281 7.93 -6.47 -11.20
N GLN A 282 8.27 -5.32 -10.58
CA GLN A 282 7.39 -4.18 -10.40
C GLN A 282 7.70 -3.14 -11.47
N PRO A 283 6.92 -3.04 -12.55
CA PRO A 283 7.14 -2.00 -13.54
C PRO A 283 6.76 -0.62 -12.98
N GLY A 284 7.29 0.43 -13.56
CA GLY A 284 6.99 1.81 -13.18
C GLY A 284 7.98 2.79 -13.76
N THR A 285 7.60 4.05 -13.74
CA THR A 285 8.44 5.19 -14.12
C THR A 285 8.55 6.16 -12.97
N ASP A 286 9.55 7.01 -12.98
CA ASP A 286 9.70 8.10 -12.03
C ASP A 286 8.78 9.26 -12.47
N ASP A 287 7.55 9.23 -11.98
CA ASP A 287 6.51 10.21 -12.27
C ASP A 287 5.67 10.54 -11.03
N ALA A 288 4.87 11.59 -11.17
CA ALA A 288 4.04 12.10 -10.07
C ALA A 288 2.98 11.10 -9.56
N PHE A 289 2.70 10.02 -10.28
CA PHE A 289 1.81 8.95 -9.80
C PHE A 289 2.58 7.94 -8.96
N ASN A 290 3.76 7.50 -9.43
CA ASN A 290 4.53 6.46 -8.78
C ASN A 290 5.32 6.94 -7.55
N GLU A 291 5.74 8.22 -7.51
CA GLU A 291 6.54 8.76 -6.41
C GLU A 291 5.82 8.79 -5.06
N TYR A 292 4.49 8.90 -5.06
CA TYR A 292 3.69 9.15 -3.85
C TYR A 292 3.02 7.90 -3.28
N ARG A 293 3.11 6.77 -3.95
CA ARG A 293 2.43 5.53 -3.53
C ARG A 293 3.42 4.40 -3.26
N LEU A 294 3.01 3.45 -2.45
CA LEU A 294 3.67 2.15 -2.30
C LEU A 294 2.82 1.10 -3.00
N PRO A 295 3.32 0.43 -4.07
CA PRO A 295 2.58 -0.66 -4.69
C PRO A 295 2.32 -1.80 -3.69
N ALA A 296 1.05 -2.11 -3.43
CA ALA A 296 0.62 -3.04 -2.38
C ALA A 296 1.23 -4.45 -2.46
N LYS A 297 1.71 -4.86 -3.64
CA LYS A 297 2.36 -6.16 -3.86
C LYS A 297 3.83 -6.22 -3.44
N LEU A 298 4.49 -5.07 -3.23
CA LEU A 298 5.92 -5.07 -2.91
C LEU A 298 6.25 -5.78 -1.60
N PRO A 299 5.51 -5.61 -0.50
CA PRO A 299 5.72 -6.42 0.70
C PRO A 299 5.69 -7.92 0.41
N GLU A 300 4.72 -8.37 -0.40
CA GLU A 300 4.57 -9.76 -0.81
C GLU A 300 5.79 -10.22 -1.65
N PHE A 301 6.22 -9.42 -2.62
CA PHE A 301 7.38 -9.74 -3.47
C PHE A 301 8.65 -9.94 -2.63
N PHE A 302 8.93 -9.02 -1.73
CA PHE A 302 10.09 -9.12 -0.87
C PHE A 302 10.03 -10.32 0.09
N ALA A 303 8.83 -10.68 0.58
CA ALA A 303 8.62 -11.82 1.45
C ALA A 303 8.89 -13.17 0.78
N MET A 304 8.73 -13.24 -0.56
CA MET A 304 8.97 -14.48 -1.31
C MET A 304 10.44 -14.84 -1.47
N GLY A 305 11.37 -13.93 -1.14
CA GLY A 305 12.82 -14.20 -1.25
C GLY A 305 13.27 -14.50 -2.68
N ARG A 306 12.66 -13.88 -3.66
CA ARG A 306 13.07 -13.90 -5.07
C ARG A 306 13.74 -12.58 -5.42
N PRO A 307 14.64 -12.52 -6.42
CA PRO A 307 15.13 -11.25 -6.94
C PRO A 307 13.99 -10.33 -7.35
N VAL A 308 13.93 -9.13 -6.78
CA VAL A 308 12.94 -8.11 -7.10
C VAL A 308 13.56 -7.05 -8.00
N LEU A 309 12.93 -6.82 -9.16
CA LEU A 309 13.29 -5.75 -10.08
C LEU A 309 12.27 -4.61 -9.91
N LEU A 310 12.75 -3.38 -9.69
CA LEU A 310 11.86 -2.24 -9.47
C LEU A 310 12.48 -0.91 -9.95
N PRO A 311 11.64 0.12 -10.20
CA PRO A 311 12.12 1.42 -10.63
C PRO A 311 12.80 2.20 -9.51
N MET A 312 13.62 3.19 -9.87
CA MET A 312 14.22 4.17 -8.96
C MET A 312 13.18 5.21 -8.47
N THR A 313 12.02 4.72 -8.05
CA THR A 313 10.96 5.54 -7.46
C THR A 313 10.37 4.81 -6.25
N ASN A 314 9.54 5.47 -5.45
CA ASN A 314 8.95 4.91 -4.22
C ASN A 314 9.94 4.03 -3.42
N VAL A 315 9.65 2.74 -3.19
CA VAL A 315 10.50 1.80 -2.43
C VAL A 315 11.90 1.65 -3.06
N GLY A 316 12.04 1.80 -4.39
CA GLY A 316 13.34 1.71 -5.07
C GLY A 316 14.38 2.75 -4.60
N ARG A 317 13.94 3.83 -3.94
CA ARG A 317 14.86 4.82 -3.35
C ARG A 317 15.37 4.42 -1.96
N PHE A 318 14.79 3.40 -1.36
CA PHE A 318 15.13 2.96 0.01
C PHE A 318 15.89 1.64 0.04
N VAL A 319 15.86 0.88 -1.04
CA VAL A 319 16.59 -0.39 -1.14
C VAL A 319 18.03 -0.17 -1.63
N ARG A 320 18.94 -1.02 -1.19
CA ARG A 320 20.32 -1.08 -1.70
C ARG A 320 20.33 -1.84 -3.01
N HIS A 321 20.63 -1.10 -4.11
CA HIS A 321 20.74 -1.67 -5.45
C HIS A 321 21.78 -2.80 -5.49
N GLY A 322 21.42 -3.94 -6.12
CA GLY A 322 22.31 -5.10 -6.26
C GLY A 322 22.46 -5.95 -4.98
N GLU A 323 21.87 -5.51 -3.87
CA GLU A 323 21.88 -6.25 -2.60
C GLU A 323 20.47 -6.68 -2.19
N GLU A 324 19.54 -5.73 -2.04
CA GLU A 324 18.18 -5.99 -1.55
C GLU A 324 17.16 -6.08 -2.69
N ALA A 325 17.42 -5.35 -3.78
CA ALA A 325 16.68 -5.42 -5.02
C ALA A 325 17.57 -4.94 -6.18
N TRP A 326 17.16 -5.21 -7.40
CA TRP A 326 17.76 -4.61 -8.59
C TRP A 326 16.94 -3.41 -9.03
N VAL A 327 17.50 -2.22 -8.84
CA VAL A 327 16.82 -0.96 -9.11
C VAL A 327 17.26 -0.42 -10.45
N LEU A 328 16.29 -0.09 -11.31
CA LEU A 328 16.53 0.49 -12.62
C LEU A 328 16.11 1.96 -12.64
N PRO A 329 16.93 2.84 -13.23
CA PRO A 329 16.53 4.25 -13.46
C PRO A 329 15.28 4.35 -14.34
N ARG A 330 15.12 3.40 -15.27
CA ARG A 330 13.94 3.25 -16.12
C ARG A 330 13.53 1.78 -16.15
N MET A 331 12.33 1.50 -15.69
CA MET A 331 11.76 0.16 -15.67
C MET A 331 10.92 -0.09 -16.92
N ASP A 332 11.50 0.18 -18.10
CA ASP A 332 10.93 -0.12 -19.40
C ASP A 332 11.39 -1.50 -19.93
N ALA A 333 10.85 -1.89 -21.07
CA ALA A 333 11.14 -3.22 -21.63
C ALA A 333 12.63 -3.46 -21.86
N LEU A 334 13.37 -2.46 -22.36
CA LEU A 334 14.80 -2.63 -22.63
C LEU A 334 15.62 -2.71 -21.35
N GLY A 335 15.31 -1.89 -20.35
CA GLY A 335 15.95 -1.96 -19.04
C GLY A 335 15.76 -3.32 -18.37
N ILE A 336 14.55 -3.92 -18.48
CA ILE A 336 14.28 -5.28 -17.99
C ILE A 336 15.12 -6.31 -18.76
N VAL A 337 15.16 -6.21 -20.11
CA VAL A 337 15.93 -7.11 -20.97
C VAL A 337 17.41 -7.10 -20.60
N ASP A 338 18.01 -5.92 -20.48
CA ASP A 338 19.44 -5.78 -20.15
C ASP A 338 19.75 -6.33 -18.76
N THR A 339 18.84 -6.10 -17.80
CA THR A 339 18.96 -6.65 -16.44
C THR A 339 18.92 -8.18 -16.44
N ILE A 340 17.96 -8.79 -17.13
CA ILE A 340 17.85 -10.26 -17.21
C ILE A 340 19.09 -10.85 -17.88
N LYS A 341 19.59 -10.25 -18.96
CA LYS A 341 20.83 -10.69 -19.62
C LYS A 341 22.03 -10.66 -18.66
N THR A 342 22.11 -9.63 -17.84
CA THR A 342 23.19 -9.48 -16.86
C THR A 342 23.08 -10.51 -15.74
N LEU A 343 21.90 -10.68 -15.17
CA LEU A 343 21.70 -11.46 -13.95
C LEU A 343 21.55 -12.97 -14.20
N ARG A 344 21.00 -13.41 -15.34
CA ARG A 344 20.65 -14.82 -15.57
C ARG A 344 21.79 -15.82 -15.43
N ALA A 345 23.04 -15.39 -15.56
CA ALA A 345 24.24 -16.20 -15.43
C ALA A 345 25.08 -15.84 -14.19
N ASP A 346 24.60 -14.90 -13.36
CA ASP A 346 25.29 -14.44 -12.14
C ASP A 346 24.58 -14.97 -10.89
N GLU A 347 24.74 -16.27 -10.63
CA GLU A 347 24.16 -16.95 -9.47
C GLU A 347 24.53 -16.31 -8.12
N PRO A 348 25.76 -15.81 -7.89
CA PRO A 348 26.07 -15.06 -6.69
C PRO A 348 25.21 -13.82 -6.49
N SER A 349 24.94 -13.05 -7.56
CA SER A 349 24.07 -11.88 -7.50
C SER A 349 22.60 -12.26 -7.26
N ILE A 350 22.12 -13.32 -7.91
CA ILE A 350 20.76 -13.84 -7.68
C ILE A 350 20.57 -14.24 -6.22
N SER A 351 21.51 -15.02 -5.67
CA SER A 351 21.47 -15.46 -4.27
C SER A 351 21.51 -14.28 -3.30
N ARG A 352 22.37 -13.29 -3.57
CA ARG A 352 22.46 -12.06 -2.76
C ARG A 352 21.18 -11.27 -2.78
N LEU A 353 20.58 -11.04 -3.96
CA LEU A 353 19.30 -10.34 -4.11
C LEU A 353 18.16 -11.06 -3.39
N SER A 354 18.10 -12.37 -3.48
CA SER A 354 17.09 -13.19 -2.80
C SER A 354 17.19 -13.06 -1.27
N ALA A 355 18.40 -13.19 -0.72
CA ALA A 355 18.65 -13.04 0.70
C ALA A 355 18.38 -11.59 1.17
N GLY A 356 18.79 -10.61 0.37
CA GLY A 356 18.58 -9.20 0.64
C GLY A 356 17.10 -8.82 0.63
N ALA A 357 16.32 -9.35 -0.30
CA ALA A 357 14.88 -9.15 -0.34
C ALA A 357 14.19 -9.60 0.96
N LEU A 358 14.54 -10.81 1.45
CA LEU A 358 14.02 -11.31 2.73
C LEU A 358 14.46 -10.44 3.91
N SER A 359 15.70 -9.97 3.91
CA SER A 359 16.21 -9.08 4.96
C SER A 359 15.44 -7.76 4.98
N PHE A 360 15.25 -7.15 3.80
CA PHE A 360 14.50 -5.92 3.65
C PHE A 360 13.05 -6.09 4.09
N CYS A 361 12.38 -7.20 3.71
CA CYS A 361 11.03 -7.52 4.15
C CYS A 361 10.92 -7.56 5.68
N ARG A 362 11.79 -8.33 6.35
CA ARG A 362 11.80 -8.45 7.80
C ARG A 362 12.04 -7.12 8.51
N GLU A 363 12.86 -6.26 7.92
CA GLU A 363 13.19 -4.95 8.48
C GLU A 363 12.09 -3.92 8.28
N HIS A 364 11.49 -3.85 7.10
CA HIS A 364 10.64 -2.76 6.67
C HIS A 364 9.18 -3.16 6.45
N PHE A 365 8.90 -4.36 5.96
CA PHE A 365 7.55 -4.84 5.66
C PHE A 365 7.03 -5.83 6.72
N ASN A 366 7.23 -5.50 7.98
CA ASN A 366 6.79 -6.29 9.13
C ASN A 366 5.66 -5.58 9.87
N TRP A 367 4.46 -6.14 9.84
CA TRP A 367 3.27 -5.55 10.46
C TRP A 367 3.48 -5.24 11.96
N ARG A 368 4.03 -6.19 12.72
CA ARG A 368 4.22 -6.01 14.17
C ARG A 368 5.23 -4.92 14.50
N LYS A 369 6.34 -4.88 13.76
CA LYS A 369 7.38 -3.84 13.94
C LYS A 369 6.85 -2.46 13.59
N ASN A 370 6.13 -2.35 12.46
CA ASN A 370 5.57 -1.10 12.00
C ASN A 370 4.44 -0.61 12.93
N ALA A 371 3.62 -1.53 13.45
CA ALA A 371 2.63 -1.20 14.47
C ALA A 371 3.25 -0.74 15.78
N ARG A 372 4.38 -1.32 16.22
CA ARG A 372 5.14 -0.82 17.38
C ARG A 372 5.68 0.59 17.17
N THR A 373 6.08 0.91 15.94
CA THR A 373 6.55 2.25 15.60
C THR A 373 5.39 3.24 15.60
N LEU A 374 4.21 2.84 15.10
CA LEU A 374 2.99 3.62 15.17
C LEU A 374 2.54 3.84 16.61
N ASP A 375 2.58 2.81 17.45
CA ASP A 375 2.22 2.86 18.86
C ASP A 375 3.06 3.90 19.62
N ARG A 376 4.40 3.86 19.46
CA ARG A 376 5.30 4.87 20.03
C ARG A 376 5.02 6.29 19.51
N PHE A 377 4.62 6.41 18.26
CA PHE A 377 4.24 7.70 17.70
C PHE A 377 2.96 8.23 18.36
N TYR A 378 1.98 7.38 18.65
CA TYR A 378 0.80 7.75 19.43
C TYR A 378 1.15 8.20 20.85
N GLU A 379 2.02 7.46 21.54
CA GLU A 379 2.50 7.84 22.88
C GLU A 379 3.16 9.22 22.88
N GLN A 380 4.02 9.51 21.90
CA GLN A 380 4.65 10.84 21.76
C GLN A 380 3.62 11.95 21.58
N MET A 381 2.57 11.72 20.78
CA MET A 381 1.53 12.72 20.57
C MET A 381 0.71 12.98 21.85
N GLN A 382 0.42 11.94 22.61
CA GLN A 382 -0.30 12.06 23.88
C GLN A 382 0.52 12.83 24.93
N LEU A 383 1.82 12.57 25.04
CA LEU A 383 2.72 13.27 25.97
C LEU A 383 2.87 14.78 25.66
N THR A 384 2.82 15.15 24.39
CA THR A 384 2.93 16.57 24.00
C THR A 384 1.69 17.40 24.33
N GLN A 385 0.54 16.76 24.58
CA GLN A 385 -0.71 17.42 24.98
C GLN A 385 -0.95 17.47 26.49
N GLU A 386 -0.19 16.74 27.30
CA GLU A 386 -0.27 16.94 28.75
C GLU A 386 0.28 18.35 29.08
N PRO A 387 -0.52 19.25 29.66
CA PRO A 387 -0.03 20.55 30.02
C PRO A 387 1.11 20.41 31.03
N HIS A 388 2.28 21.02 30.72
CA HIS A 388 3.32 21.25 31.70
C HIS A 388 2.75 22.07 32.87
N GLY A 389 2.31 21.39 33.94
CA GLY A 389 1.80 22.11 35.08
C GLY A 389 0.90 21.34 36.02
N LYS A 390 1.42 20.33 36.72
CA LYS A 390 1.11 20.20 38.13
C LYS A 390 2.41 20.43 38.90
N ALA A 391 2.72 21.70 39.10
CA ALA A 391 3.62 22.10 40.21
C ALA A 391 3.03 21.47 41.48
N SER A 392 3.76 20.56 42.09
CA SER A 392 3.45 20.03 43.41
C SER A 392 3.29 21.23 44.36
N PRO A 393 2.25 21.25 45.19
CA PRO A 393 2.19 22.24 46.25
C PRO A 393 3.36 21.98 47.19
N VAL A 394 4.27 22.95 47.26
CA VAL A 394 5.30 23.01 48.28
C VAL A 394 4.56 23.13 49.63
N SER A 395 4.69 22.13 50.45
CA SER A 395 4.28 22.09 51.84
C SER A 395 5.18 22.98 52.70
#